data_4c664c7fb63a37d6501315989ac07aaa
#
_entry.id   4c664c7fb63a37d6501315989ac07aaa
#
_cell.length_a   1.000
_cell.length_b   1.000
_cell.length_c   1.000
_cell.angle_alpha   90.00
_cell.angle_beta   90.00
_cell.angle_gamma   90.00
#
_symmetry.space_group_name_H-M   'P 1'
#
loop_
_entity.id
_entity.type
_entity.pdbx_description
1 polymer ?
#
loop_
_entity_poly.entity_id
_entity_poly.type
_entity_poly.pdbx_seq_one_letter_code
_entity_poly.pdbx_strand_id
1 'polypeptide(L)'
;MTTKASPDPKPFREEARLVILDLDCFLYPYDKTFRNAILRAWKEIQEKYGLPIFRRRIARQLIEEAKEAAAENPNDALSLSISQLAENLESKGLPTASLFGMLEVYYRRRKVAPSGEEERHIRPDQAVDPPYKDMIALAFNLRLFLDRKSGKKALTPDELRGKIIQGSKGATRVWHKHMGTGYIRPDAELARRIRRLTDAGVEVAVLTHSFKHGEGEAMEKLERIGLGGLISEDKIFGLEEISPHRKGTSPAVFENVLAAINNMRDPADSIQPSDTIMAEDTIGNLQGAKKAGMQTVWVPRTHKDMPKRPSRQQQKELTSVDYIYATPHQFLDALDAAIRGSRKPLLRAVVPRGRK
;
A
#
# COMPACT_ATOMS: atom_id res chain seq x y z
N MET A 1 -1.83 -15.72 43.81
CA MET A 1 -1.35 -15.93 42.42
C MET A 1 -0.57 -14.70 42.01
N THR A 2 0.73 -14.76 42.01
CA THR A 2 1.62 -13.64 41.64
C THR A 2 1.62 -13.50 40.13
N THR A 3 1.05 -12.42 39.66
CA THR A 3 1.12 -12.03 38.23
C THR A 3 2.57 -11.75 37.88
N LYS A 4 3.20 -12.65 37.10
CA LYS A 4 4.48 -12.35 36.46
C LYS A 4 4.36 -11.06 35.69
N ALA A 5 5.07 -10.03 36.10
CA ALA A 5 5.24 -8.80 35.30
C ALA A 5 5.78 -9.19 33.94
N SER A 6 5.16 -8.67 32.87
CA SER A 6 5.69 -8.80 31.54
C SER A 6 7.10 -8.17 31.52
N PRO A 7 8.09 -8.80 30.89
CA PRO A 7 9.42 -8.23 30.84
C PRO A 7 9.33 -6.81 30.27
N ASP A 8 10.08 -5.90 30.88
CA ASP A 8 10.19 -4.52 30.35
C ASP A 8 10.62 -4.58 28.88
N PRO A 9 10.01 -3.76 28.00
CA PRO A 9 10.43 -3.71 26.62
C PRO A 9 11.92 -3.33 26.61
N LYS A 10 12.70 -4.13 25.88
CA LYS A 10 14.11 -3.84 25.66
C LYS A 10 14.20 -2.44 25.01
N PRO A 11 15.10 -1.56 25.48
CA PRO A 11 15.38 -0.31 24.78
C PRO A 11 15.78 -0.61 23.33
N PHE A 12 15.64 0.37 22.40
CA PHE A 12 16.35 0.26 21.13
C PHE A 12 17.79 -0.08 21.47
N ARG A 13 18.33 -1.11 20.82
CA ARG A 13 19.75 -1.37 21.01
C ARG A 13 20.49 -0.13 20.55
N GLU A 14 21.35 0.39 21.37
CA GLU A 14 22.23 1.53 21.07
C GLU A 14 23.12 1.28 19.83
N GLU A 15 23.04 0.07 19.28
CA GLU A 15 23.85 -0.50 18.21
C GLU A 15 23.07 -0.69 16.89
N ALA A 16 21.93 0.01 16.66
CA ALA A 16 21.27 -0.08 15.37
C ALA A 16 22.19 0.46 14.26
N ARG A 17 22.60 -0.43 13.35
CA ARG A 17 23.52 -0.13 12.25
C ARG A 17 22.79 0.06 10.92
N LEU A 18 21.61 -0.53 10.78
CA LEU A 18 20.79 -0.47 9.58
C LEU A 18 19.33 -0.22 9.94
N VAL A 19 18.71 0.69 9.22
CA VAL A 19 17.26 0.91 9.23
C VAL A 19 16.70 0.68 7.85
N ILE A 20 15.79 -0.27 7.72
CA ILE A 20 15.04 -0.54 6.50
C ILE A 20 13.67 0.10 6.63
N LEU A 21 13.33 1.01 5.74
CA LEU A 21 12.09 1.76 5.73
C LEU A 21 11.19 1.24 4.62
N ASP A 22 9.90 1.04 4.92
CA ASP A 22 8.92 0.92 3.84
C ASP A 22 8.74 2.27 3.14
N LEU A 23 8.40 2.23 1.86
CA LEU A 23 8.20 3.45 1.07
C LEU A 23 6.74 3.88 1.08
N ASP A 24 5.87 2.98 0.61
CA ASP A 24 4.48 3.31 0.34
C ASP A 24 3.68 3.44 1.63
N CYS A 25 3.03 4.56 1.84
CA CYS A 25 2.25 4.88 3.05
C CYS A 25 3.06 5.05 4.35
N PHE A 26 4.34 4.73 4.34
CA PHE A 26 5.23 4.96 5.48
C PHE A 26 5.98 6.29 5.31
N LEU A 27 6.81 6.44 4.26
CA LEU A 27 7.60 7.66 4.04
C LEU A 27 6.78 8.83 3.53
N TYR A 28 5.60 8.60 2.98
CA TYR A 28 4.65 9.66 2.63
C TYR A 28 3.24 9.27 3.05
N PRO A 29 2.46 10.21 3.61
CA PRO A 29 1.15 9.90 4.16
C PRO A 29 0.16 9.52 3.05
N TYR A 30 -0.53 8.39 3.25
CA TYR A 30 -1.67 7.95 2.46
C TYR A 30 -2.92 8.72 2.91
N ASP A 31 -2.86 10.04 2.77
CA ASP A 31 -3.82 10.94 3.37
C ASP A 31 -4.87 11.43 2.37
N LYS A 32 -5.51 12.51 2.77
CA LYS A 32 -6.46 13.30 1.98
C LYS A 32 -5.94 13.63 0.57
N THR A 33 -4.63 13.74 0.39
CA THR A 33 -3.98 14.09 -0.89
C THR A 33 -4.08 12.95 -1.89
N PHE A 34 -3.82 11.71 -1.47
CA PHE A 34 -3.99 10.52 -2.31
C PHE A 34 -5.47 10.30 -2.66
N ARG A 35 -6.38 10.43 -1.67
CA ARG A 35 -7.83 10.39 -1.93
C ARG A 35 -8.25 11.42 -2.98
N ASN A 36 -7.73 12.64 -2.89
CA ASN A 36 -8.00 13.68 -3.86
C ASN A 36 -7.40 13.36 -5.25
N ALA A 37 -6.27 12.67 -5.30
CA ALA A 37 -5.68 12.20 -6.56
C ALA A 37 -6.59 11.18 -7.25
N ILE A 38 -7.08 10.16 -6.51
CA ILE A 38 -8.07 9.19 -7.02
C ILE A 38 -9.30 9.93 -7.59
N LEU A 39 -9.84 10.88 -6.85
CA LEU A 39 -11.03 11.62 -7.30
C LEU A 39 -10.76 12.43 -8.56
N ARG A 40 -9.59 13.08 -8.67
CA ARG A 40 -9.20 13.81 -9.87
C ARG A 40 -8.99 12.90 -11.06
N ALA A 41 -8.27 11.77 -10.85
CA ALA A 41 -8.07 10.77 -11.88
C ALA A 41 -9.41 10.28 -12.43
N TRP A 42 -10.30 9.87 -11.54
CA TRP A 42 -11.61 9.35 -11.94
C TRP A 42 -12.48 10.40 -12.59
N LYS A 43 -12.46 11.64 -12.10
CA LYS A 43 -13.20 12.77 -12.72
C LYS A 43 -12.71 13.02 -14.15
N GLU A 44 -11.39 13.09 -14.37
CA GLU A 44 -10.83 13.26 -15.72
C GLU A 44 -11.16 12.07 -16.63
N ILE A 45 -11.12 10.84 -16.11
CA ILE A 45 -11.52 9.63 -16.84
C ILE A 45 -13.00 9.72 -17.26
N GLN A 46 -13.88 10.15 -16.36
CA GLN A 46 -15.30 10.34 -16.68
C GLN A 46 -15.53 11.38 -17.75
N GLU A 47 -14.91 12.56 -17.59
CA GLU A 47 -15.08 13.68 -18.52
C GLU A 47 -14.56 13.33 -19.91
N LYS A 48 -13.40 12.67 -19.98
CA LYS A 48 -12.72 12.38 -21.23
C LYS A 48 -13.28 11.14 -21.96
N TYR A 49 -13.72 10.14 -21.22
CA TYR A 49 -14.15 8.86 -21.79
C TYR A 49 -15.63 8.54 -21.55
N GLY A 50 -16.38 9.43 -20.91
CA GLY A 50 -17.80 9.25 -20.64
C GLY A 50 -18.12 8.06 -19.74
N LEU A 51 -17.18 7.63 -18.87
CA LEU A 51 -17.41 6.53 -17.96
C LEU A 51 -18.29 6.96 -16.80
N PRO A 52 -19.46 6.34 -16.58
CA PRO A 52 -20.29 6.64 -15.42
C PRO A 52 -19.63 6.08 -14.13
N ILE A 53 -19.88 6.76 -13.03
CA ILE A 53 -19.68 6.13 -11.71
C ILE A 53 -20.90 5.25 -11.47
N PHE A 54 -20.68 3.96 -11.46
CA PHE A 54 -21.71 3.02 -11.09
C PHE A 54 -21.91 3.05 -9.57
N ARG A 55 -23.17 3.12 -9.14
CA ARG A 55 -23.51 2.81 -7.75
C ARG A 55 -23.20 1.33 -7.51
N ARG A 56 -22.70 1.00 -6.32
CA ARG A 56 -22.36 -0.37 -5.92
C ARG A 56 -23.44 -1.39 -6.28
N ARG A 57 -24.72 -1.04 -5.99
CA ARG A 57 -25.85 -1.90 -6.30
C ARG A 57 -26.00 -2.14 -7.81
N ILE A 58 -25.87 -1.07 -8.61
CA ILE A 58 -26.02 -1.14 -10.07
C ILE A 58 -24.85 -1.93 -10.67
N ALA A 59 -23.63 -1.68 -10.22
CA ALA A 59 -22.46 -2.45 -10.70
C ALA A 59 -22.61 -3.95 -10.42
N ARG A 60 -23.03 -4.32 -9.19
CA ARG A 60 -23.30 -5.71 -8.84
C ARG A 60 -24.36 -6.34 -9.74
N GLN A 61 -25.49 -5.65 -9.90
CA GLN A 61 -26.57 -6.14 -10.74
C GLN A 61 -26.12 -6.37 -12.18
N LEU A 62 -25.39 -5.41 -12.79
CA LEU A 62 -24.89 -5.55 -14.16
C LEU A 62 -23.87 -6.67 -14.31
N ILE A 63 -23.04 -6.91 -13.29
CA ILE A 63 -22.08 -8.02 -13.30
C ILE A 63 -22.81 -9.37 -13.27
N GLU A 64 -23.79 -9.53 -12.39
CA GLU A 64 -24.57 -10.78 -12.30
C GLU A 64 -25.36 -11.02 -13.60
N GLU A 65 -26.02 -10.02 -14.13
CA GLU A 65 -26.72 -10.13 -15.43
C GLU A 65 -25.75 -10.48 -16.57
N ALA A 66 -24.53 -9.95 -16.55
CA ALA A 66 -23.53 -10.31 -17.56
C ALA A 66 -23.02 -11.74 -17.38
N LYS A 67 -22.86 -12.23 -16.16
CA LYS A 67 -22.50 -13.63 -15.88
C LYS A 67 -23.59 -14.60 -16.37
N GLU A 68 -24.85 -14.28 -16.13
CA GLU A 68 -26.00 -15.05 -16.63
C GLU A 68 -26.01 -15.06 -18.16
N ALA A 69 -25.87 -13.90 -18.80
CA ALA A 69 -25.82 -13.77 -20.27
C ALA A 69 -24.62 -14.53 -20.88
N ALA A 70 -23.46 -14.55 -20.20
CA ALA A 70 -22.30 -15.32 -20.65
C ALA A 70 -22.52 -16.84 -20.54
N ALA A 71 -23.26 -17.30 -19.51
CA ALA A 71 -23.62 -18.68 -19.35
C ALA A 71 -24.63 -19.16 -20.41
N GLU A 72 -25.63 -18.29 -20.76
CA GLU A 72 -26.60 -18.58 -21.80
C GLU A 72 -26.00 -18.54 -23.21
N ASN A 73 -25.08 -17.61 -23.46
CA ASN A 73 -24.41 -17.45 -24.75
C ASN A 73 -22.90 -17.29 -24.60
N PRO A 74 -22.13 -18.39 -24.62
CA PRO A 74 -20.68 -18.38 -24.49
C PRO A 74 -19.95 -17.60 -25.63
N ASN A 75 -20.65 -17.22 -26.70
CA ASN A 75 -20.11 -16.40 -27.78
C ASN A 75 -20.35 -14.91 -27.58
N ASP A 76 -21.05 -14.50 -26.51
CA ASP A 76 -21.20 -13.08 -26.16
C ASP A 76 -19.91 -12.54 -25.53
N ALA A 77 -19.01 -12.04 -26.38
CA ALA A 77 -17.68 -11.55 -25.99
C ALA A 77 -17.73 -10.47 -24.91
N LEU A 78 -18.77 -9.62 -24.88
CA LEU A 78 -18.88 -8.55 -23.88
C LEU A 78 -19.25 -9.12 -22.50
N SER A 79 -20.25 -9.97 -22.45
CA SER A 79 -20.68 -10.62 -21.20
C SER A 79 -19.59 -11.53 -20.63
N LEU A 80 -18.91 -12.29 -21.49
CA LEU A 80 -17.77 -13.13 -21.11
C LEU A 80 -16.61 -12.28 -20.54
N SER A 81 -16.28 -11.15 -21.19
CA SER A 81 -15.22 -10.26 -20.69
C SER A 81 -15.57 -9.64 -19.35
N ILE A 82 -16.83 -9.27 -19.08
CA ILE A 82 -17.27 -8.76 -17.79
C ILE A 82 -17.11 -9.85 -16.71
N SER A 83 -17.56 -11.06 -16.99
CA SER A 83 -17.45 -12.20 -16.06
C SER A 83 -15.98 -12.47 -15.70
N GLN A 84 -15.10 -12.61 -16.69
CA GLN A 84 -13.68 -12.87 -16.47
C GLN A 84 -12.97 -11.74 -15.69
N LEU A 85 -13.25 -10.47 -16.00
CA LEU A 85 -12.69 -9.34 -15.27
C LEU A 85 -13.17 -9.31 -13.80
N ALA A 86 -14.45 -9.60 -13.57
CA ALA A 86 -15.00 -9.68 -12.23
C ALA A 86 -14.34 -10.81 -11.42
N GLU A 87 -14.21 -12.00 -11.99
CA GLU A 87 -13.55 -13.15 -11.36
C GLU A 87 -12.06 -12.88 -11.08
N ASN A 88 -11.35 -12.26 -12.01
CA ASN A 88 -9.94 -11.85 -11.81
C ASN A 88 -9.77 -10.88 -10.64
N LEU A 89 -10.68 -9.91 -10.49
CA LEU A 89 -10.66 -8.97 -9.37
C LEU A 89 -11.00 -9.67 -8.05
N GLU A 90 -11.99 -10.55 -8.05
CA GLU A 90 -12.40 -11.34 -6.88
C GLU A 90 -11.29 -12.31 -6.42
N SER A 91 -10.61 -12.97 -7.36
CA SER A 91 -9.49 -13.88 -7.05
C SER A 91 -8.29 -13.15 -6.42
N LYS A 92 -8.14 -11.84 -6.71
CA LYS A 92 -7.15 -10.96 -6.08
C LYS A 92 -7.63 -10.40 -4.73
N GLY A 93 -8.75 -10.87 -4.19
CA GLY A 93 -9.33 -10.39 -2.92
C GLY A 93 -9.99 -9.02 -3.03
N LEU A 94 -10.32 -8.58 -4.25
CA LEU A 94 -10.96 -7.31 -4.52
C LEU A 94 -12.42 -7.54 -4.95
N PRO A 95 -13.39 -7.55 -4.03
CA PRO A 95 -14.79 -7.67 -4.40
C PRO A 95 -15.18 -6.50 -5.31
N THR A 96 -15.52 -6.78 -6.56
CA THR A 96 -15.82 -5.78 -7.61
C THR A 96 -16.86 -4.75 -7.17
N ALA A 97 -17.90 -5.21 -6.47
CA ALA A 97 -18.92 -4.35 -5.90
C ALA A 97 -18.37 -3.36 -4.83
N SER A 98 -17.29 -3.74 -4.13
CA SER A 98 -16.66 -2.85 -3.14
C SER A 98 -15.82 -1.77 -3.79
N LEU A 99 -15.17 -2.05 -4.93
CA LEU A 99 -14.43 -1.04 -5.70
C LEU A 99 -15.36 0.08 -6.19
N PHE A 100 -16.50 -0.29 -6.77
CA PHE A 100 -17.49 0.71 -7.19
C PHE A 100 -18.14 1.42 -6.00
N GLY A 101 -18.33 0.73 -4.87
CA GLY A 101 -18.79 1.33 -3.61
C GLY A 101 -17.81 2.37 -3.06
N MET A 102 -16.51 2.09 -3.13
CA MET A 102 -15.48 3.05 -2.76
C MET A 102 -15.54 4.32 -3.61
N LEU A 103 -15.63 4.17 -4.93
CA LEU A 103 -15.77 5.31 -5.84
C LEU A 103 -17.06 6.09 -5.58
N GLU A 104 -18.18 5.40 -5.31
CA GLU A 104 -19.45 6.03 -4.94
C GLU A 104 -19.35 6.82 -3.63
N VAL A 105 -18.74 6.25 -2.60
CA VAL A 105 -18.53 6.91 -1.31
C VAL A 105 -17.66 8.15 -1.47
N TYR A 106 -16.56 8.08 -2.21
CA TYR A 106 -15.72 9.23 -2.49
C TYR A 106 -16.46 10.34 -3.22
N TYR A 107 -17.37 10.01 -4.12
CA TYR A 107 -18.16 10.99 -4.88
C TYR A 107 -19.27 11.64 -4.08
N ARG A 108 -19.91 10.87 -3.19
CA ARG A 108 -20.98 11.38 -2.31
C ARG A 108 -20.45 12.24 -1.16
N ARG A 109 -19.21 12.04 -0.71
CA ARG A 109 -18.61 12.76 0.42
C ARG A 109 -18.43 14.25 0.22
N ARG A 110 -18.71 14.78 -0.94
CA ARG A 110 -18.90 16.24 -1.08
C ARG A 110 -20.15 16.75 -0.35
N LYS A 111 -21.06 15.89 0.10
CA LYS A 111 -22.34 16.30 0.73
C LYS A 111 -22.64 15.71 2.11
N VAL A 112 -22.00 14.63 2.58
CA VAL A 112 -22.34 14.00 3.89
C VAL A 112 -21.09 13.32 4.49
N ALA A 113 -20.86 13.48 5.79
CA ALA A 113 -19.83 12.77 6.54
C ALA A 113 -20.23 11.28 6.74
N PRO A 114 -19.33 10.31 6.62
CA PRO A 114 -19.69 8.90 6.68
C PRO A 114 -19.72 8.33 8.10
N SER A 115 -20.61 7.38 8.32
CA SER A 115 -20.58 6.46 9.45
C SER A 115 -19.43 5.45 9.28
N GLY A 116 -18.68 5.21 10.36
CA GLY A 116 -17.36 4.54 10.37
C GLY A 116 -17.28 3.05 10.03
N GLU A 117 -18.29 2.43 9.42
CA GLU A 117 -18.29 0.99 9.13
C GLU A 117 -17.87 0.60 7.70
N GLU A 118 -17.98 1.51 6.73
CA GLU A 118 -17.67 1.23 5.33
C GLU A 118 -16.18 1.40 4.96
N GLU A 119 -15.35 1.96 5.85
CA GLU A 119 -13.90 2.13 5.61
C GLU A 119 -13.07 0.84 5.78
N ARG A 120 -13.68 -0.27 6.23
CA ARG A 120 -12.95 -1.46 6.69
C ARG A 120 -12.47 -2.43 5.61
N HIS A 121 -12.86 -2.29 4.35
CA HIS A 121 -12.74 -3.40 3.41
C HIS A 121 -11.82 -3.23 2.20
N ILE A 122 -11.18 -2.08 2.01
CA ILE A 122 -10.19 -1.95 0.94
C ILE A 122 -8.91 -1.38 1.53
N ARG A 123 -7.92 -2.24 1.67
CA ARG A 123 -6.57 -1.81 2.01
C ARG A 123 -6.04 -0.98 0.84
N PRO A 124 -5.51 0.22 1.09
CA PRO A 124 -4.98 1.09 0.04
C PRO A 124 -3.87 0.44 -0.80
N ASP A 125 -3.07 -0.43 -0.20
CA ASP A 125 -2.05 -1.25 -0.85
C ASP A 125 -2.60 -2.24 -1.89
N GLN A 126 -3.87 -2.64 -1.75
CA GLN A 126 -4.55 -3.47 -2.75
C GLN A 126 -5.09 -2.66 -3.94
N ALA A 127 -5.21 -1.34 -3.81
CA ALA A 127 -5.73 -0.45 -4.86
C ALA A 127 -4.64 0.13 -5.78
N VAL A 128 -3.37 -0.02 -5.44
CA VAL A 128 -2.24 0.60 -6.16
C VAL A 128 -1.59 -0.35 -7.16
N ASP A 129 -1.81 -1.65 -7.06
CA ASP A 129 -1.23 -2.67 -7.95
C ASP A 129 -2.17 -3.05 -9.13
N PRO A 130 -1.72 -3.72 -10.18
CA PRO A 130 -2.41 -4.00 -11.46
C PRO A 130 -3.94 -4.15 -11.51
N PRO A 131 -4.67 -4.32 -10.39
CA PRO A 131 -6.14 -4.37 -10.41
C PRO A 131 -6.84 -3.14 -10.97
N TYR A 132 -6.22 -1.95 -10.95
CA TYR A 132 -6.90 -0.76 -11.50
C TYR A 132 -7.11 -0.83 -13.02
N LYS A 133 -6.24 -1.54 -13.74
CA LYS A 133 -6.42 -1.78 -15.19
C LYS A 133 -7.65 -2.64 -15.43
N ASP A 134 -7.81 -3.71 -14.65
CA ASP A 134 -8.96 -4.59 -14.72
C ASP A 134 -10.23 -3.83 -14.29
N MET A 135 -10.14 -2.99 -13.26
CA MET A 135 -11.24 -2.14 -12.81
C MET A 135 -11.70 -1.13 -13.86
N ILE A 136 -10.75 -0.46 -14.53
CA ILE A 136 -11.06 0.48 -15.63
C ILE A 136 -11.68 -0.27 -16.80
N ALA A 137 -11.11 -1.41 -17.20
CA ALA A 137 -11.64 -2.25 -18.25
C ALA A 137 -13.05 -2.75 -17.92
N LEU A 138 -13.28 -3.19 -16.68
CA LEU A 138 -14.61 -3.60 -16.20
C LEU A 138 -15.61 -2.43 -16.28
N ALA A 139 -15.24 -1.23 -15.86
CA ALA A 139 -16.12 -0.06 -15.91
C ALA A 139 -16.52 0.28 -17.36
N PHE A 140 -15.59 0.18 -18.34
CA PHE A 140 -15.90 0.32 -19.75
C PHE A 140 -16.88 -0.74 -20.25
N ASN A 141 -16.61 -2.01 -19.92
CA ASN A 141 -17.46 -3.11 -20.35
C ASN A 141 -18.88 -2.99 -19.74
N LEU A 142 -19.00 -2.61 -18.48
CA LEU A 142 -20.29 -2.37 -17.85
C LEU A 142 -21.05 -1.21 -18.51
N ARG A 143 -20.34 -0.15 -18.95
CA ARG A 143 -20.96 0.93 -19.69
C ARG A 143 -21.50 0.45 -21.03
N LEU A 144 -20.72 -0.31 -21.78
CA LEU A 144 -21.14 -0.85 -23.08
C LEU A 144 -22.30 -1.84 -22.93
N PHE A 145 -22.27 -2.65 -21.87
CA PHE A 145 -23.37 -3.56 -21.53
C PHE A 145 -24.66 -2.80 -21.21
N LEU A 146 -24.56 -1.72 -20.44
CA LEU A 146 -25.69 -0.84 -20.13
C LEU A 146 -26.24 -0.14 -21.40
N ASP A 147 -25.36 0.34 -22.26
CA ASP A 147 -25.75 0.98 -23.54
C ASP A 147 -26.49 -0.02 -24.43
N ARG A 148 -26.03 -1.27 -24.53
CA ARG A 148 -26.69 -2.37 -25.25
C ARG A 148 -28.09 -2.64 -24.70
N LYS A 149 -28.23 -2.76 -23.36
CA LYS A 149 -29.54 -2.93 -22.69
C LYS A 149 -30.50 -1.77 -22.92
N SER A 150 -29.96 -0.57 -23.07
CA SER A 150 -30.75 0.64 -23.32
C SER A 150 -31.16 0.81 -24.78
N GLY A 151 -30.97 -0.21 -25.61
CA GLY A 151 -31.36 -0.21 -27.03
C GLY A 151 -30.49 0.69 -27.92
N LYS A 152 -29.33 1.13 -27.43
CA LYS A 152 -28.35 1.83 -28.28
C LYS A 152 -27.77 0.84 -29.29
N LYS A 153 -27.45 1.34 -30.50
CA LYS A 153 -26.87 0.54 -31.58
C LYS A 153 -25.78 -0.38 -31.05
N ALA A 154 -25.98 -1.68 -31.22
CA ALA A 154 -24.98 -2.67 -30.88
C ALA A 154 -23.71 -2.43 -31.69
N LEU A 155 -22.58 -2.42 -31.02
CA LEU A 155 -21.27 -2.37 -31.67
C LEU A 155 -20.92 -3.75 -32.22
N THR A 156 -20.25 -3.79 -33.36
CA THR A 156 -19.63 -5.01 -33.85
C THR A 156 -18.54 -5.47 -32.85
N PRO A 157 -18.18 -6.76 -32.82
CA PRO A 157 -17.11 -7.26 -31.96
C PRO A 157 -15.80 -6.49 -32.10
N ASP A 158 -15.42 -6.09 -33.30
CA ASP A 158 -14.19 -5.34 -33.57
C ASP A 158 -14.28 -3.89 -33.10
N GLU A 159 -15.40 -3.20 -33.30
CA GLU A 159 -15.66 -1.86 -32.78
C GLU A 159 -15.65 -1.88 -31.24
N LEU A 160 -16.25 -2.91 -30.64
CA LEU A 160 -16.27 -3.12 -29.20
C LEU A 160 -14.83 -3.28 -28.66
N ARG A 161 -14.06 -4.18 -29.27
CA ARG A 161 -12.67 -4.44 -28.89
C ARG A 161 -11.81 -3.18 -29.04
N GLY A 162 -11.95 -2.44 -30.12
CA GLY A 162 -11.25 -1.18 -30.35
C GLY A 162 -11.55 -0.15 -29.27
N LYS A 163 -12.83 0.05 -28.93
CA LYS A 163 -13.25 1.00 -27.88
C LYS A 163 -12.74 0.61 -26.50
N ILE A 164 -12.80 -0.68 -26.13
CA ILE A 164 -12.28 -1.16 -24.85
C ILE A 164 -10.77 -0.89 -24.76
N ILE A 165 -10.01 -1.27 -25.79
CA ILE A 165 -8.55 -1.11 -25.79
C ILE A 165 -8.15 0.37 -25.73
N GLN A 166 -8.73 1.21 -26.59
CA GLN A 166 -8.40 2.64 -26.62
C GLN A 166 -8.84 3.35 -25.33
N GLY A 167 -10.05 3.06 -24.86
CA GLY A 167 -10.59 3.63 -23.63
C GLY A 167 -9.77 3.21 -22.40
N SER A 168 -9.44 1.93 -22.28
CA SER A 168 -8.62 1.43 -21.17
C SER A 168 -7.21 2.03 -21.18
N LYS A 169 -6.53 2.07 -22.33
CA LYS A 169 -5.20 2.68 -22.46
C LYS A 169 -5.22 4.16 -22.09
N GLY A 170 -6.22 4.90 -22.58
CA GLY A 170 -6.34 6.32 -22.30
C GLY A 170 -6.66 6.60 -20.84
N ALA A 171 -7.60 5.87 -20.25
CA ALA A 171 -7.95 5.99 -18.84
C ALA A 171 -6.79 5.57 -17.92
N THR A 172 -6.03 4.56 -18.30
CA THR A 172 -4.81 4.14 -17.58
C THR A 172 -3.77 5.28 -17.55
N ARG A 173 -3.55 5.99 -18.67
CA ARG A 173 -2.64 7.16 -18.68
C ARG A 173 -3.14 8.29 -17.76
N VAL A 174 -4.44 8.57 -17.76
CA VAL A 174 -5.02 9.56 -16.84
C VAL A 174 -4.84 9.11 -15.38
N TRP A 175 -5.07 7.84 -15.12
CA TRP A 175 -4.84 7.29 -13.78
C TRP A 175 -3.39 7.46 -13.34
N HIS A 176 -2.42 7.04 -14.15
CA HIS A 176 -0.99 7.21 -13.84
C HIS A 176 -0.60 8.68 -13.63
N LYS A 177 -1.10 9.60 -14.48
CA LYS A 177 -0.87 11.03 -14.34
C LYS A 177 -1.26 11.55 -12.93
N HIS A 178 -2.35 11.08 -12.37
CA HIS A 178 -2.84 11.52 -11.06
C HIS A 178 -2.34 10.68 -9.89
N MET A 179 -2.15 9.38 -10.12
CA MET A 179 -1.79 8.40 -9.11
C MET A 179 -0.30 8.08 -9.07
N GLY A 180 0.49 8.59 -10.02
CA GLY A 180 1.94 8.50 -9.98
C GLY A 180 2.52 9.29 -8.79
N THR A 181 3.45 10.19 -9.04
CA THR A 181 4.11 10.95 -7.98
C THR A 181 3.52 12.34 -7.73
N GLY A 182 2.56 12.77 -8.55
CA GLY A 182 1.99 14.13 -8.52
C GLY A 182 1.27 14.53 -7.23
N TYR A 183 0.91 13.56 -6.39
CA TYR A 183 0.31 13.80 -5.07
C TYR A 183 1.33 13.82 -3.93
N ILE A 184 2.55 13.33 -4.15
CA ILE A 184 3.62 13.31 -3.16
C ILE A 184 4.17 14.73 -3.00
N ARG A 185 4.39 15.14 -1.77
CA ARG A 185 4.97 16.45 -1.43
C ARG A 185 6.33 16.25 -0.77
N PRO A 186 7.29 17.15 -1.02
CA PRO A 186 8.55 17.13 -0.30
C PRO A 186 8.33 17.23 1.21
N ASP A 187 9.07 16.40 1.95
CA ASP A 187 9.11 16.44 3.41
C ASP A 187 10.53 16.73 3.87
N ALA A 188 10.86 18.03 3.96
CA ALA A 188 12.17 18.50 4.38
C ALA A 188 12.55 18.05 5.80
N GLU A 189 11.54 17.87 6.67
CA GLU A 189 11.74 17.40 8.04
C GLU A 189 12.13 15.92 8.07
N LEU A 190 11.49 15.10 7.24
CA LEU A 190 11.84 13.70 7.06
C LEU A 190 13.27 13.56 6.50
N ALA A 191 13.58 14.32 5.45
CA ALA A 191 14.91 14.34 4.84
C ALA A 191 16.01 14.74 5.86
N ARG A 192 15.76 15.77 6.68
CA ARG A 192 16.67 16.19 7.74
C ARG A 192 16.88 15.11 8.79
N ARG A 193 15.84 14.36 9.17
CA ARG A 193 15.95 13.26 10.14
C ARG A 193 16.76 12.09 9.59
N ILE A 194 16.50 11.71 8.36
CA ILE A 194 17.26 10.63 7.69
C ILE A 194 18.74 11.04 7.61
N ARG A 195 19.04 12.28 7.19
CA ARG A 195 20.42 12.77 7.15
C ARG A 195 21.09 12.70 8.53
N ARG A 196 20.42 13.08 9.61
CA ARG A 196 20.99 12.96 10.96
C ARG A 196 21.34 11.52 11.35
N LEU A 197 20.54 10.55 10.92
CA LEU A 197 20.86 9.12 11.15
C LEU A 197 22.08 8.70 10.33
N THR A 198 22.14 9.07 9.06
CA THR A 198 23.30 8.73 8.22
C THR A 198 24.57 9.42 8.71
N ASP A 199 24.51 10.68 9.15
CA ASP A 199 25.63 11.41 9.78
C ASP A 199 26.08 10.75 11.11
N ALA A 200 25.20 10.04 11.79
CA ALA A 200 25.52 9.26 12.98
C ALA A 200 26.02 7.83 12.69
N GLY A 201 26.24 7.50 11.41
CA GLY A 201 26.78 6.21 10.97
C GLY A 201 25.74 5.11 10.80
N VAL A 202 24.44 5.43 10.88
CA VAL A 202 23.37 4.46 10.62
C VAL A 202 23.07 4.40 9.13
N GLU A 203 23.11 3.21 8.56
CA GLU A 203 22.68 3.03 7.20
C GLU A 203 21.15 3.05 7.06
N VAL A 204 20.67 3.65 5.98
CA VAL A 204 19.25 3.68 5.66
C VAL A 204 19.02 3.00 4.32
N ALA A 205 18.13 2.02 4.30
CA ALA A 205 17.67 1.33 3.10
C ALA A 205 16.16 1.47 2.95
N VAL A 206 15.67 1.27 1.74
CA VAL A 206 14.23 1.24 1.42
C VAL A 206 13.86 -0.13 0.87
N LEU A 207 12.76 -0.67 1.34
CA LEU A 207 12.19 -1.94 0.87
C LEU A 207 10.72 -1.74 0.52
N THR A 208 10.38 -1.85 -0.76
CA THR A 208 9.03 -1.60 -1.26
C THR A 208 8.50 -2.71 -2.16
N HIS A 209 7.18 -2.76 -2.35
CA HIS A 209 6.53 -3.57 -3.38
C HIS A 209 6.36 -2.82 -4.72
N SER A 210 6.77 -1.56 -4.81
CA SER A 210 6.89 -0.84 -6.09
C SER A 210 8.12 -1.35 -6.86
N PHE A 211 8.11 -1.22 -8.18
CA PHE A 211 9.36 -1.36 -8.93
C PHE A 211 10.35 -0.27 -8.52
N LYS A 212 11.63 -0.54 -8.70
CA LYS A 212 12.68 0.44 -8.37
C LYS A 212 12.67 1.60 -9.36
N HIS A 213 12.59 1.28 -10.65
CA HIS A 213 12.61 2.23 -11.75
C HIS A 213 11.29 2.28 -12.50
N GLY A 214 10.98 3.43 -13.08
CA GLY A 214 9.79 3.66 -13.88
C GLY A 214 9.00 4.89 -13.45
N GLU A 215 8.03 5.28 -14.27
CA GLU A 215 7.14 6.40 -13.97
C GLU A 215 6.24 6.05 -12.77
N GLY A 216 6.33 6.86 -11.72
CA GLY A 216 5.56 6.64 -10.49
C GLY A 216 6.12 5.58 -9.55
N GLU A 217 7.32 5.06 -9.81
CA GLU A 217 7.96 3.99 -9.03
C GLU A 217 8.89 4.53 -7.93
N ALA A 218 9.61 3.65 -7.24
CA ALA A 218 10.28 3.96 -5.99
C ALA A 218 11.27 5.14 -6.09
N MET A 219 12.13 5.17 -7.11
CA MET A 219 13.12 6.23 -7.28
C MET A 219 12.45 7.59 -7.46
N GLU A 220 11.45 7.70 -8.34
CA GLU A 220 10.73 8.95 -8.54
C GLU A 220 9.97 9.40 -7.29
N LYS A 221 9.38 8.45 -6.54
CA LYS A 221 8.72 8.74 -5.27
C LYS A 221 9.69 9.32 -4.25
N LEU A 222 10.89 8.74 -4.11
CA LEU A 222 11.93 9.21 -3.20
C LEU A 222 12.42 10.62 -3.58
N GLU A 223 12.61 10.89 -4.88
CA GLU A 223 12.92 12.25 -5.34
C GLU A 223 11.83 13.26 -4.95
N ARG A 224 10.56 12.89 -5.16
CA ARG A 224 9.41 13.75 -4.83
C ARG A 224 9.25 14.01 -3.34
N ILE A 225 9.58 13.05 -2.49
CA ILE A 225 9.61 13.23 -1.03
C ILE A 225 10.76 14.17 -0.62
N GLY A 226 11.80 14.29 -1.45
CA GLY A 226 13.02 15.03 -1.14
C GLY A 226 14.12 14.15 -0.54
N LEU A 227 14.04 12.85 -0.77
CA LEU A 227 15.03 11.84 -0.33
C LEU A 227 15.96 11.39 -1.46
N GLY A 228 15.76 11.89 -2.68
CA GLY A 228 16.66 11.61 -3.80
C GLY A 228 18.10 11.95 -3.46
N GLY A 229 19.02 11.00 -3.69
CA GLY A 229 20.43 11.13 -3.36
C GLY A 229 20.81 11.06 -1.87
N LEU A 230 19.85 11.04 -0.94
CA LEU A 230 20.13 10.78 0.48
C LEU A 230 20.24 9.26 0.76
N ILE A 231 19.48 8.48 0.03
CA ILE A 231 19.53 7.02 0.11
C ILE A 231 20.15 6.55 -1.21
N SER A 232 21.27 5.84 -1.09
CA SER A 232 21.98 5.31 -2.26
C SER A 232 21.08 4.31 -3.01
N GLU A 233 21.15 4.32 -4.34
CA GLU A 233 20.31 3.48 -5.19
C GLU A 233 20.49 1.99 -4.93
N ASP A 234 21.68 1.54 -4.58
CA ASP A 234 22.01 0.16 -4.20
C ASP A 234 21.37 -0.29 -2.88
N LYS A 235 20.84 0.67 -2.09
CA LYS A 235 20.08 0.43 -0.86
C LYS A 235 18.56 0.58 -1.03
N ILE A 236 18.09 0.67 -2.27
CA ILE A 236 16.65 0.69 -2.61
C ILE A 236 16.30 -0.65 -3.24
N PHE A 237 15.45 -1.41 -2.57
CA PHE A 237 15.01 -2.74 -2.97
C PHE A 237 13.56 -2.70 -3.41
N GLY A 238 13.34 -2.78 -4.72
CA GLY A 238 12.04 -2.83 -5.35
C GLY A 238 11.57 -4.26 -5.59
N LEU A 239 10.45 -4.39 -6.28
CA LEU A 239 9.83 -5.68 -6.57
C LEU A 239 10.74 -6.61 -7.37
N GLU A 240 11.56 -6.07 -8.27
CA GLU A 240 12.50 -6.81 -9.11
C GLU A 240 13.61 -7.48 -8.29
N GLU A 241 14.11 -6.82 -7.24
CA GLU A 241 15.18 -7.37 -6.41
C GLU A 241 14.67 -8.38 -5.38
N ILE A 242 13.39 -8.24 -4.96
CA ILE A 242 12.82 -9.15 -3.97
C ILE A 242 12.06 -10.34 -4.56
N SER A 243 11.77 -10.32 -5.87
CA SER A 243 11.06 -11.39 -6.57
C SER A 243 11.87 -12.72 -6.55
N PRO A 244 11.23 -13.90 -6.42
CA PRO A 244 9.78 -14.13 -6.36
C PRO A 244 9.14 -13.92 -4.97
N HIS A 245 9.91 -13.52 -3.99
CA HIS A 245 9.44 -13.31 -2.63
C HIS A 245 8.71 -11.96 -2.51
N ARG A 246 7.86 -11.86 -1.50
CA ARG A 246 7.16 -10.61 -1.14
C ARG A 246 7.29 -10.37 0.36
N LYS A 247 7.28 -9.10 0.77
CA LYS A 247 7.14 -8.76 2.20
C LYS A 247 5.89 -9.46 2.75
N GLY A 248 6.00 -9.99 3.96
CA GLY A 248 4.90 -10.71 4.59
C GLY A 248 5.40 -11.61 5.71
N THR A 249 4.89 -12.82 5.80
CA THR A 249 5.20 -13.75 6.88
C THR A 249 6.49 -14.55 6.70
N SER A 250 7.07 -14.55 5.49
CA SER A 250 8.34 -15.23 5.20
C SER A 250 9.53 -14.34 5.57
N PRO A 251 10.59 -14.86 6.21
CA PRO A 251 11.81 -14.11 6.47
C PRO A 251 12.67 -13.90 5.22
N ALA A 252 12.51 -14.70 4.17
CA ALA A 252 13.41 -14.77 3.03
C ALA A 252 13.69 -13.41 2.35
N VAL A 253 12.67 -12.54 2.22
CA VAL A 253 12.86 -11.19 1.64
C VAL A 253 13.85 -10.38 2.48
N PHE A 254 13.69 -10.41 3.79
CA PHE A 254 14.51 -9.62 4.72
C PHE A 254 15.93 -10.16 4.82
N GLU A 255 16.08 -11.49 4.79
CA GLU A 255 17.37 -12.17 4.74
C GLU A 255 18.10 -11.83 3.44
N ASN A 256 17.43 -11.86 2.29
CA ASN A 256 17.99 -11.52 0.99
C ASN A 256 18.43 -10.04 0.92
N VAL A 257 17.59 -9.13 1.41
CA VAL A 257 17.93 -7.69 1.47
C VAL A 257 19.16 -7.47 2.36
N LEU A 258 19.22 -8.09 3.53
CA LEU A 258 20.37 -7.97 4.42
C LEU A 258 21.63 -8.59 3.81
N ALA A 259 21.51 -9.73 3.14
CA ALA A 259 22.61 -10.35 2.42
C ALA A 259 23.12 -9.45 1.28
N ALA A 260 22.22 -8.84 0.50
CA ALA A 260 22.61 -7.91 -0.56
C ALA A 260 23.36 -6.69 0.00
N ILE A 261 22.92 -6.12 1.13
CA ILE A 261 23.62 -5.03 1.80
C ILE A 261 25.00 -5.49 2.29
N ASN A 262 25.09 -6.67 2.91
CA ASN A 262 26.34 -7.20 3.42
C ASN A 262 27.34 -7.58 2.30
N ASN A 263 26.89 -7.99 1.13
CA ASN A 263 27.75 -8.26 -0.02
C ASN A 263 28.49 -7.02 -0.55
N MET A 264 28.02 -5.82 -0.21
CA MET A 264 28.67 -4.55 -0.54
C MET A 264 29.66 -4.08 0.53
N ARG A 265 29.90 -4.87 1.59
CA ARG A 265 30.68 -4.53 2.78
C ARG A 265 31.88 -5.45 2.95
N ASP A 266 32.83 -5.01 3.76
CA ASP A 266 33.86 -5.91 4.28
C ASP A 266 33.17 -6.99 5.15
N PRO A 267 33.50 -8.28 4.98
CA PRO A 267 32.92 -9.35 5.81
C PRO A 267 33.07 -9.12 7.33
N ALA A 268 34.17 -8.46 7.74
CA ALA A 268 34.40 -8.10 9.14
C ALA A 268 33.44 -7.03 9.66
N ASP A 269 32.82 -6.26 8.76
CA ASP A 269 31.86 -5.19 9.06
C ASP A 269 30.41 -5.59 8.74
N SER A 270 30.13 -6.89 8.67
CA SER A 270 28.80 -7.42 8.34
C SER A 270 27.75 -6.99 9.39
N ILE A 271 26.59 -6.57 8.92
CA ILE A 271 25.44 -6.19 9.77
C ILE A 271 24.65 -7.45 10.10
N GLN A 272 24.32 -7.59 11.38
CA GLN A 272 23.51 -8.71 11.85
C GLN A 272 22.00 -8.35 11.81
N PRO A 273 21.11 -9.33 11.69
CA PRO A 273 19.67 -9.08 11.80
C PRO A 273 19.30 -8.35 13.10
N SER A 274 19.96 -8.65 14.21
CA SER A 274 19.72 -8.00 15.50
C SER A 274 20.04 -6.51 15.53
N ASP A 275 20.92 -6.05 14.63
CA ASP A 275 21.39 -4.67 14.51
C ASP A 275 20.60 -3.92 13.43
N THR A 276 19.58 -4.58 12.89
CA THR A 276 18.71 -4.08 11.83
C THR A 276 17.31 -3.79 12.37
N ILE A 277 16.77 -2.63 11.99
CA ILE A 277 15.40 -2.23 12.29
C ILE A 277 14.59 -2.23 10.99
N MET A 278 13.45 -2.92 10.96
CA MET A 278 12.44 -2.79 9.89
C MET A 278 11.28 -1.95 10.37
N ALA A 279 11.02 -0.84 9.67
CA ALA A 279 9.90 0.06 9.96
C ALA A 279 8.87 0.03 8.82
N GLU A 280 7.61 -0.18 9.15
CA GLU A 280 6.54 -0.55 8.22
C GLU A 280 5.18 -0.06 8.73
N ASP A 281 4.25 0.22 7.83
CA ASP A 281 2.87 0.60 8.15
C ASP A 281 1.91 -0.61 8.23
N THR A 282 2.27 -1.72 7.62
CA THR A 282 1.47 -2.95 7.56
C THR A 282 2.04 -4.03 8.48
N ILE A 283 1.33 -4.35 9.59
CA ILE A 283 1.79 -5.32 10.59
C ILE A 283 2.13 -6.69 9.98
N GLY A 284 1.36 -7.15 8.98
CA GLY A 284 1.60 -8.43 8.33
C GLY A 284 3.02 -8.55 7.73
N ASN A 285 3.57 -7.45 7.24
CA ASN A 285 4.91 -7.41 6.67
C ASN A 285 6.01 -7.53 7.74
N LEU A 286 5.74 -7.06 8.96
CA LEU A 286 6.68 -7.15 10.08
C LEU A 286 6.89 -8.58 10.60
N GLN A 287 5.97 -9.51 10.31
CA GLN A 287 6.11 -10.90 10.76
C GLN A 287 7.34 -11.59 10.18
N GLY A 288 7.62 -11.34 8.90
CA GLY A 288 8.80 -11.87 8.23
C GLY A 288 10.10 -11.27 8.78
N ALA A 289 10.13 -9.94 8.94
CA ALA A 289 11.29 -9.24 9.53
C ALA A 289 11.59 -9.74 10.95
N LYS A 290 10.53 -9.96 11.77
CA LYS A 290 10.68 -10.51 13.12
C LYS A 290 11.27 -11.92 13.11
N LYS A 291 10.83 -12.78 12.18
CA LYS A 291 11.38 -14.13 12.02
C LYS A 291 12.83 -14.12 11.51
N ALA A 292 13.20 -13.13 10.72
CA ALA A 292 14.59 -12.91 10.32
C ALA A 292 15.49 -12.40 11.45
N GLY A 293 14.93 -12.13 12.63
CA GLY A 293 15.68 -11.66 13.80
C GLY A 293 15.84 -10.14 13.91
N MET A 294 15.18 -9.39 13.04
CA MET A 294 15.22 -7.92 13.06
C MET A 294 14.36 -7.34 14.18
N GLN A 295 14.68 -6.13 14.61
CA GLN A 295 13.78 -5.30 15.41
C GLN A 295 12.70 -4.73 14.49
N THR A 296 11.47 -4.63 15.00
CA THR A 296 10.31 -4.26 14.17
C THR A 296 9.59 -3.05 14.73
N VAL A 297 9.32 -2.09 13.87
CA VAL A 297 8.62 -0.84 14.17
C VAL A 297 7.37 -0.75 13.32
N TRP A 298 6.23 -0.64 13.98
CA TRP A 298 4.97 -0.36 13.29
C TRP A 298 4.60 1.11 13.43
N VAL A 299 4.37 1.75 12.27
CA VAL A 299 3.83 3.10 12.19
C VAL A 299 2.50 3.02 11.45
N PRO A 300 1.36 2.98 12.14
CA PRO A 300 0.06 2.87 11.50
C PRO A 300 -0.22 4.07 10.58
N ARG A 301 -0.84 3.84 9.43
CA ARG A 301 -1.18 4.87 8.44
C ARG A 301 -2.01 6.01 9.01
N THR A 302 -2.88 5.69 9.94
CA THR A 302 -3.68 6.67 10.67
C THR A 302 -3.82 6.25 12.13
N HIS A 303 -4.05 7.22 13.03
CA HIS A 303 -4.38 6.91 14.42
C HIS A 303 -5.62 6.03 14.58
N LYS A 304 -6.47 5.96 13.54
CA LYS A 304 -7.67 5.12 13.53
C LYS A 304 -7.34 3.65 13.25
N ASP A 305 -6.19 3.37 12.64
CA ASP A 305 -5.73 2.01 12.38
C ASP A 305 -5.20 1.35 13.68
N MET A 306 -4.91 2.15 14.71
CA MET A 306 -4.62 1.62 16.04
C MET A 306 -5.90 1.09 16.67
N PRO A 307 -6.05 -0.22 16.83
CA PRO A 307 -7.28 -0.79 17.37
C PRO A 307 -7.38 -0.44 18.85
N LYS A 308 -8.46 0.25 19.23
CA LYS A 308 -8.77 0.49 20.67
C LYS A 308 -8.91 -0.84 21.44
N ARG A 309 -9.40 -1.88 20.76
CA ARG A 309 -9.47 -3.26 21.25
C ARG A 309 -9.09 -4.18 20.10
N PRO A 310 -7.84 -4.65 20.04
CA PRO A 310 -7.41 -5.54 18.96
C PRO A 310 -8.17 -6.87 19.02
N SER A 311 -8.62 -7.37 17.86
CA SER A 311 -9.16 -8.71 17.74
C SER A 311 -8.09 -9.75 18.09
N ARG A 312 -8.48 -11.03 18.30
CA ARG A 312 -7.53 -12.12 18.55
C ARG A 312 -6.46 -12.23 17.45
N GLN A 313 -6.86 -12.05 16.19
CA GLN A 313 -5.94 -12.06 15.07
C GLN A 313 -4.97 -10.89 15.14
N GLN A 314 -5.45 -9.67 15.37
CA GLN A 314 -4.60 -8.49 15.54
C GLN A 314 -3.67 -8.60 16.75
N GLN A 315 -4.12 -9.21 17.85
CA GLN A 315 -3.25 -9.49 19.02
C GLN A 315 -2.09 -10.42 18.62
N LYS A 316 -2.38 -11.47 17.84
CA LYS A 316 -1.36 -12.39 17.33
C LYS A 316 -0.37 -11.67 16.40
N GLU A 317 -0.87 -10.82 15.51
CA GLU A 317 -0.02 -10.02 14.61
C GLU A 317 0.86 -9.03 15.40
N LEU A 318 0.32 -8.39 16.43
CA LEU A 318 1.05 -7.47 17.31
C LEU A 318 2.22 -8.13 18.06
N THR A 319 2.27 -9.46 18.19
CA THR A 319 3.45 -10.15 18.76
C THR A 319 4.70 -10.00 17.91
N SER A 320 4.54 -9.64 16.63
CA SER A 320 5.64 -9.39 15.70
C SER A 320 6.13 -7.93 15.71
N VAL A 321 5.61 -7.09 16.61
CA VAL A 321 5.92 -5.66 16.70
C VAL A 321 6.64 -5.39 18.02
N ASP A 322 7.85 -4.83 17.93
CA ASP A 322 8.61 -4.41 19.12
C ASP A 322 8.23 -3.01 19.56
N TYR A 323 8.02 -2.09 18.60
CA TYR A 323 7.73 -0.68 18.88
C TYR A 323 6.59 -0.17 17.99
N ILE A 324 5.84 0.79 18.50
CA ILE A 324 4.76 1.47 17.77
C ILE A 324 4.95 2.96 17.91
N TYR A 325 4.93 3.69 16.78
CA TYR A 325 4.96 5.14 16.73
C TYR A 325 3.80 5.67 15.92
N ALA A 326 3.33 6.86 16.25
CA ALA A 326 2.21 7.46 15.54
C ALA A 326 2.59 8.03 14.16
N THR A 327 3.87 8.36 13.96
CA THR A 327 4.39 8.91 12.71
C THR A 327 5.83 8.46 12.46
N PRO A 328 6.28 8.42 11.19
CA PRO A 328 7.69 8.19 10.87
C PRO A 328 8.64 9.19 11.53
N HIS A 329 8.24 10.46 11.62
CA HIS A 329 9.03 11.49 12.30
C HIS A 329 9.31 11.15 13.77
N GLN A 330 8.27 10.71 14.51
CA GLN A 330 8.44 10.33 15.92
C GLN A 330 9.36 9.11 16.07
N PHE A 331 9.24 8.14 15.16
CA PHE A 331 10.14 6.99 15.14
C PHE A 331 11.59 7.42 14.92
N LEU A 332 11.85 8.23 13.88
CA LEU A 332 13.19 8.67 13.54
C LEU A 332 13.81 9.56 14.63
N ASP A 333 13.02 10.43 15.26
CA ASP A 333 13.48 11.23 16.41
C ASP A 333 13.83 10.35 17.62
N ALA A 334 13.04 9.32 17.88
CA ALA A 334 13.29 8.37 18.97
C ALA A 334 14.56 7.55 18.72
N LEU A 335 14.78 7.14 17.47
CA LEU A 335 15.97 6.40 17.06
C LEU A 335 17.23 7.28 17.15
N ASP A 336 17.19 8.52 16.63
CA ASP A 336 18.30 9.48 16.73
C ASP A 336 18.67 9.74 18.21
N ALA A 337 17.67 9.88 19.07
CA ALA A 337 17.89 10.07 20.51
C ALA A 337 18.55 8.83 21.17
N ALA A 338 18.16 7.62 20.79
CA ALA A 338 18.75 6.40 21.30
C ALA A 338 20.22 6.25 20.89
N ILE A 339 20.54 6.50 19.61
CA ILE A 339 21.89 6.42 19.06
C ILE A 339 22.84 7.45 19.72
N ARG A 340 22.35 8.65 20.00
CA ARG A 340 23.13 9.71 20.67
C ARG A 340 23.19 9.59 22.18
N GLY A 341 22.71 8.49 22.76
CA GLY A 341 22.69 8.27 24.20
C GLY A 341 21.80 9.25 24.99
N SER A 342 20.91 9.95 24.29
CA SER A 342 19.98 10.89 24.92
C SER A 342 18.86 10.12 25.61
N ARG A 343 18.82 10.12 26.94
CA ARG A 343 17.80 9.44 27.79
C ARG A 343 16.39 10.07 27.67
N LYS A 344 15.92 10.46 26.51
CA LYS A 344 14.52 10.84 26.34
C LYS A 344 13.68 9.58 26.34
N PRO A 345 12.64 9.49 27.19
CA PRO A 345 11.80 8.29 27.25
C PRO A 345 11.15 8.09 25.88
N LEU A 346 11.44 6.95 25.27
CA LEU A 346 10.74 6.46 24.11
C LEU A 346 9.26 6.33 24.47
N LEU A 347 8.38 7.06 23.80
CA LEU A 347 6.94 6.94 23.99
C LEU A 347 6.54 5.49 23.70
N ARG A 348 6.29 4.74 24.75
CA ARG A 348 5.75 3.39 24.67
C ARG A 348 4.39 3.44 23.99
N ALA A 349 4.20 2.71 22.92
CA ALA A 349 2.87 2.27 22.59
C ALA A 349 2.48 1.19 23.60
N VAL A 350 1.65 1.58 24.54
CA VAL A 350 1.00 0.62 25.43
C VAL A 350 0.05 -0.21 24.59
N VAL A 351 0.43 -1.45 24.29
CA VAL A 351 -0.54 -2.44 23.80
C VAL A 351 -1.60 -2.58 24.89
N PRO A 352 -2.87 -2.24 24.65
CA PRO A 352 -3.90 -2.37 25.69
C PRO A 352 -3.99 -3.83 26.08
N ARG A 353 -3.63 -4.14 27.34
CA ARG A 353 -3.83 -5.49 27.91
C ARG A 353 -5.33 -5.78 27.87
N GLY A 354 -5.73 -6.77 27.10
CA GLY A 354 -7.09 -7.29 27.16
C GLY A 354 -7.37 -7.69 28.62
N ARG A 355 -8.36 -7.06 29.24
CA ARG A 355 -8.90 -7.56 30.52
C ARG A 355 -9.46 -8.95 30.24
N LYS A 356 -9.00 -9.93 31.04
CA LYS A 356 -9.54 -11.29 31.07
C LYS A 356 -11.01 -11.28 31.48
#